data_61dcb2981855e6eee54893bded47c45b
#
_entry.id   61dcb2981855e6eee54893bded47c45b
#
_cell.length_a   1.000
_cell.length_b   1.000
_cell.length_c   1.000
_cell.angle_alpha   90.00
_cell.angle_beta   90.00
_cell.angle_gamma   90.00
#
_symmetry.space_group_name_H-M   'P 1'
#
loop_
_entity.id
_entity.type
_entity.pdbx_description
1 polymer ?
#
loop_
_entity_poly.entity_id
_entity_poly.type
_entity_poly.pdbx_seq_one_letter_code
_entity_poly.pdbx_strand_id
1 'polypeptide(L)'
;MRPNVTSLHVARLAQVSQSAVSRTYTPGASVSSATRERVLDAAQKLGYRPNAIARSLITKRSRIIGVVMSRLDNQFYPLVLEKLSKRLREDGLHVLLFISDGGESDDVLAEILQYQVDGIVMASTELSSALARDCANAGSPVVLFNRITRQAAHELHPASAVTSDNEAGARMMARHLVAGGHKRIAYIAGTEQSSTNVDRERGFREELAFLGKRIHARAVGHYSFEAAKLAARELFANPADRPDAVFVGSDHMALAVMDVLRMELGLRIPEDVSVAGFDNVPQAAWGAYQLTTVEQPVDLMIEATATMLREQLEDGLKPHAVTVPCTLVLRASSRKERV
;
A
#
# COMPACT_ATOMS: atom_id res chain seq x y z
N MET A 1 4.40 -16.85 -38.54
CA MET A 1 5.04 -15.89 -37.61
C MET A 1 5.47 -14.67 -38.40
N ARG A 2 5.03 -13.47 -38.04
CA ARG A 2 5.58 -12.24 -38.64
C ARG A 2 7.03 -12.11 -38.19
N PRO A 3 8.02 -11.86 -39.06
CA PRO A 3 9.41 -11.68 -38.67
C PRO A 3 9.49 -10.48 -37.70
N ASN A 4 10.16 -10.68 -36.55
CA ASN A 4 10.30 -9.66 -35.55
C ASN A 4 11.20 -8.53 -36.11
N VAL A 5 10.66 -7.35 -36.35
CA VAL A 5 11.41 -6.20 -36.85
C VAL A 5 12.43 -5.75 -35.80
N THR A 6 13.68 -5.65 -36.20
CA THR A 6 14.80 -5.32 -35.32
C THR A 6 15.35 -3.90 -35.60
N SER A 7 16.14 -3.35 -34.69
CA SER A 7 16.88 -2.11 -34.96
C SER A 7 17.78 -2.14 -36.17
N LEU A 8 18.25 -3.32 -36.55
CA LEU A 8 19.04 -3.52 -37.78
C LEU A 8 18.20 -3.29 -39.05
N HIS A 9 16.95 -3.71 -39.08
CA HIS A 9 16.04 -3.44 -40.21
C HIS A 9 15.78 -1.95 -40.36
N VAL A 10 15.56 -1.26 -39.24
CA VAL A 10 15.40 0.21 -39.22
C VAL A 10 16.67 0.91 -39.71
N ALA A 11 17.83 0.50 -39.23
CA ALA A 11 19.12 1.05 -39.63
C ALA A 11 19.34 0.96 -41.14
N ARG A 12 19.03 -0.21 -41.73
CA ARG A 12 19.11 -0.43 -43.18
C ARG A 12 18.18 0.47 -43.98
N LEU A 13 16.90 0.55 -43.54
CA LEU A 13 15.89 1.37 -44.25
C LEU A 13 16.21 2.87 -44.15
N ALA A 14 16.65 3.33 -42.94
CA ALA A 14 17.04 4.70 -42.72
C ALA A 14 18.41 5.10 -43.25
N GLN A 15 19.20 4.13 -43.78
CA GLN A 15 20.59 4.31 -44.24
C GLN A 15 21.48 4.94 -43.15
N VAL A 16 21.43 4.40 -41.95
CA VAL A 16 22.24 4.84 -40.79
C VAL A 16 22.83 3.63 -40.07
N SER A 17 23.74 3.86 -39.14
CA SER A 17 24.26 2.78 -38.29
C SER A 17 23.23 2.35 -37.26
N GLN A 18 23.30 1.12 -36.76
CA GLN A 18 22.46 0.62 -35.69
C GLN A 18 22.63 1.44 -34.39
N SER A 19 23.83 1.95 -34.16
CA SER A 19 24.10 2.88 -33.02
C SER A 19 23.36 4.21 -33.16
N ALA A 20 23.16 4.72 -34.40
CA ALA A 20 22.36 5.93 -34.63
C ALA A 20 20.87 5.67 -34.32
N VAL A 21 20.34 4.49 -34.68
CA VAL A 21 19.00 4.07 -34.30
C VAL A 21 18.87 4.03 -32.77
N SER A 22 19.79 3.38 -32.07
CA SER A 22 19.80 3.32 -30.60
C SER A 22 19.81 4.72 -29.98
N ARG A 23 20.70 5.61 -30.43
CA ARG A 23 20.79 7.00 -29.94
C ARG A 23 19.52 7.80 -30.20
N THR A 24 18.80 7.54 -31.29
CA THR A 24 17.53 8.23 -31.58
C THR A 24 16.48 7.98 -30.49
N TYR A 25 16.50 6.80 -29.85
CA TYR A 25 15.57 6.43 -28.78
C TYR A 25 16.14 6.59 -27.37
N THR A 26 17.38 7.09 -27.24
CA THR A 26 18.02 7.34 -25.94
C THR A 26 17.87 8.81 -25.58
N PRO A 27 17.16 9.15 -24.45
CA PRO A 27 17.06 10.54 -23.99
C PRO A 27 18.44 11.17 -23.79
N GLY A 28 18.62 12.41 -24.23
CA GLY A 28 19.88 13.15 -24.08
C GLY A 28 21.01 12.70 -25.02
N ALA A 29 20.87 11.60 -25.79
CA ALA A 29 21.91 11.19 -26.71
C ALA A 29 21.97 12.11 -27.94
N SER A 30 23.20 12.46 -28.35
CA SER A 30 23.45 13.30 -29.53
C SER A 30 23.15 12.54 -30.83
N VAL A 31 22.22 13.08 -31.60
CA VAL A 31 21.87 12.66 -32.95
C VAL A 31 21.35 13.87 -33.72
N SER A 32 21.75 14.04 -35.00
CA SER A 32 21.27 15.16 -35.81
C SER A 32 19.76 15.04 -36.07
N SER A 33 19.04 16.17 -36.20
CA SER A 33 17.62 16.21 -36.54
C SER A 33 17.30 15.41 -37.80
N ALA A 34 18.08 15.57 -38.85
CA ALA A 34 17.91 14.82 -40.10
C ALA A 34 18.04 13.30 -39.91
N THR A 35 18.97 12.85 -39.05
CA THR A 35 19.12 11.41 -38.76
C THR A 35 17.96 10.90 -37.93
N ARG A 36 17.51 11.70 -36.93
CA ARG A 36 16.35 11.37 -36.10
C ARG A 36 15.09 11.19 -36.93
N GLU A 37 14.81 12.11 -37.85
CA GLU A 37 13.63 12.03 -38.74
C GLU A 37 13.66 10.78 -39.62
N ARG A 38 14.79 10.48 -40.26
CA ARG A 38 14.93 9.26 -41.08
C ARG A 38 14.72 7.98 -40.30
N VAL A 39 15.24 7.93 -39.06
CA VAL A 39 15.06 6.75 -38.20
C VAL A 39 13.60 6.59 -37.78
N LEU A 40 12.92 7.68 -37.37
CA LEU A 40 11.53 7.63 -36.95
C LEU A 40 10.59 7.26 -38.11
N ASP A 41 10.81 7.80 -39.31
CA ASP A 41 10.07 7.44 -40.52
C ASP A 41 10.25 5.96 -40.85
N ALA A 42 11.49 5.48 -40.87
CA ALA A 42 11.77 4.06 -41.13
C ALA A 42 11.17 3.14 -40.09
N ALA A 43 11.23 3.52 -38.81
CA ALA A 43 10.61 2.77 -37.71
C ALA A 43 9.09 2.70 -37.85
N GLN A 44 8.46 3.80 -38.22
CA GLN A 44 7.01 3.86 -38.44
C GLN A 44 6.59 2.97 -39.62
N LYS A 45 7.32 3.04 -40.77
CA LYS A 45 7.06 2.18 -41.94
C LYS A 45 7.18 0.69 -41.66
N LEU A 46 8.13 0.31 -40.80
CA LEU A 46 8.37 -1.06 -40.42
C LEU A 46 7.51 -1.54 -39.23
N GLY A 47 6.79 -0.64 -38.55
CA GLY A 47 6.11 -0.96 -37.31
C GLY A 47 7.09 -1.31 -36.18
N TYR A 48 8.32 -0.78 -36.21
CA TYR A 48 9.34 -1.04 -35.20
C TYR A 48 9.03 -0.31 -33.92
N ARG A 49 9.12 -1.01 -32.81
CA ARG A 49 9.15 -0.44 -31.47
C ARG A 49 10.44 -0.85 -30.76
N PRO A 50 11.16 0.07 -30.11
CA PRO A 50 12.34 -0.26 -29.32
C PRO A 50 12.01 -1.33 -28.27
N ASN A 51 12.85 -2.34 -28.18
CA ASN A 51 12.69 -3.37 -27.16
C ASN A 51 13.26 -2.87 -25.82
N ALA A 52 12.42 -2.68 -24.84
CA ALA A 52 12.80 -2.22 -23.49
C ALA A 52 13.75 -3.21 -22.80
N ILE A 53 13.53 -4.53 -23.00
CA ILE A 53 14.38 -5.59 -22.44
C ILE A 53 15.78 -5.54 -23.04
N ALA A 54 15.90 -5.37 -24.38
CA ALA A 54 17.21 -5.24 -25.01
C ALA A 54 17.95 -3.98 -24.55
N ARG A 55 17.23 -2.91 -24.24
CA ARG A 55 17.80 -1.68 -23.68
C ARG A 55 18.28 -1.87 -22.25
N SER A 56 17.53 -2.60 -21.41
CA SER A 56 17.92 -2.85 -20.02
C SER A 56 19.24 -3.62 -19.91
N LEU A 57 19.52 -4.53 -20.83
CA LEU A 57 20.81 -5.24 -20.91
C LEU A 57 22.00 -4.30 -21.14
N ILE A 58 21.79 -3.20 -21.88
CA ILE A 58 22.84 -2.22 -22.17
C ILE A 58 22.97 -1.22 -21.02
N THR A 59 21.86 -0.74 -20.50
CA THR A 59 21.82 0.32 -19.46
C THR A 59 21.98 -0.23 -18.07
N LYS A 60 21.86 -1.53 -17.86
CA LYS A 60 21.77 -2.23 -16.58
C LYS A 60 20.63 -1.68 -15.68
N ARG A 61 19.61 -1.11 -16.30
CA ARG A 61 18.39 -0.61 -15.65
C ARG A 61 17.16 -1.08 -16.41
N SER A 62 16.30 -1.82 -15.74
CA SER A 62 15.06 -2.34 -16.31
C SER A 62 13.96 -1.29 -16.40
N ARG A 63 14.00 -0.28 -15.54
CA ARG A 63 12.92 0.67 -15.25
C ARG A 63 11.64 -0.02 -14.77
N ILE A 64 11.80 -1.16 -14.13
CA ILE A 64 10.70 -1.93 -13.55
C ILE A 64 10.85 -1.89 -12.02
N ILE A 65 9.77 -1.56 -11.34
CA ILE A 65 9.63 -1.70 -9.90
C ILE A 65 8.74 -2.91 -9.63
N GLY A 66 9.27 -3.89 -8.91
CA GLY A 66 8.50 -5.02 -8.41
C GLY A 66 7.58 -4.53 -7.29
N VAL A 67 6.29 -4.82 -7.38
CA VAL A 67 5.33 -4.49 -6.33
C VAL A 67 4.73 -5.78 -5.81
N VAL A 68 4.99 -6.10 -4.54
CA VAL A 68 4.43 -7.27 -3.86
C VAL A 68 3.24 -6.84 -3.03
N MET A 69 2.09 -7.45 -3.29
CA MET A 69 0.88 -7.20 -2.52
C MET A 69 0.22 -8.51 -2.11
N SER A 70 -0.40 -8.52 -0.95
CA SER A 70 -1.39 -9.51 -0.56
C SER A 70 -2.76 -8.82 -0.42
N ARG A 71 -3.85 -9.59 -0.31
CA ARG A 71 -5.17 -9.07 0.07
C ARG A 71 -5.69 -7.94 -0.85
N LEU A 72 -5.72 -8.19 -2.17
CA LEU A 72 -6.34 -7.26 -3.13
C LEU A 72 -7.86 -7.13 -2.95
N ASP A 73 -8.49 -7.99 -2.16
CA ASP A 73 -9.87 -7.87 -1.69
C ASP A 73 -10.09 -6.69 -0.73
N ASN A 74 -9.06 -6.29 0.02
CA ASN A 74 -9.09 -5.08 0.84
C ASN A 74 -8.89 -3.84 -0.04
N GLN A 75 -9.92 -3.00 -0.15
CA GLN A 75 -10.01 -1.85 -1.06
C GLN A 75 -8.88 -0.83 -0.92
N PHE A 76 -8.19 -0.80 0.20
CA PHE A 76 -7.03 0.07 0.42
C PHE A 76 -5.89 -0.24 -0.57
N TYR A 77 -5.58 -1.52 -0.79
CA TYR A 77 -4.43 -1.90 -1.63
C TYR A 77 -4.63 -1.68 -3.13
N PRO A 78 -5.78 -1.97 -3.75
CA PRO A 78 -6.06 -1.55 -5.13
C PRO A 78 -5.94 -0.04 -5.35
N LEU A 79 -6.40 0.78 -4.40
CA LEU A 79 -6.24 2.24 -4.45
C LEU A 79 -4.76 2.64 -4.42
N VAL A 80 -3.97 2.03 -3.53
CA VAL A 80 -2.52 2.25 -3.44
C VAL A 80 -1.83 1.85 -4.74
N LEU A 81 -2.16 0.68 -5.30
CA LEU A 81 -1.56 0.18 -6.54
C LEU A 81 -1.83 1.13 -7.72
N GLU A 82 -3.06 1.60 -7.86
CA GLU A 82 -3.43 2.54 -8.91
C GLU A 82 -2.61 3.84 -8.82
N LYS A 83 -2.58 4.44 -7.62
CA LYS A 83 -1.90 5.72 -7.40
C LYS A 83 -0.37 5.56 -7.51
N LEU A 84 0.20 4.51 -6.94
CA LEU A 84 1.63 4.21 -7.03
C LEU A 84 2.07 3.99 -8.48
N SER A 85 1.29 3.21 -9.25
CA SER A 85 1.57 2.97 -10.66
C SER A 85 1.54 4.26 -11.48
N LYS A 86 0.59 5.16 -11.21
CA LYS A 86 0.53 6.49 -11.86
C LYS A 86 1.77 7.32 -11.52
N ARG A 87 2.13 7.39 -10.25
CA ARG A 87 3.26 8.20 -9.76
C ARG A 87 4.61 7.69 -10.31
N LEU A 88 4.85 6.37 -10.25
CA LEU A 88 6.08 5.78 -10.78
C LEU A 88 6.23 5.99 -12.31
N ARG A 89 5.11 5.98 -13.03
CA ARG A 89 5.12 6.24 -14.48
C ARG A 89 5.56 7.66 -14.82
N GLU A 90 5.32 8.65 -13.97
CA GLU A 90 5.82 10.02 -14.13
C GLU A 90 7.35 10.05 -14.12
N ASP A 91 8.00 9.19 -13.34
CA ASP A 91 9.45 9.00 -13.31
C ASP A 91 9.95 8.03 -14.42
N GLY A 92 9.05 7.58 -15.31
CA GLY A 92 9.38 6.63 -16.39
C GLY A 92 9.64 5.21 -15.90
N LEU A 93 9.14 4.87 -14.71
CA LEU A 93 9.18 3.53 -14.12
C LEU A 93 7.88 2.78 -14.39
N HIS A 94 7.95 1.46 -14.45
CA HIS A 94 6.80 0.58 -14.67
C HIS A 94 6.63 -0.39 -13.51
N VAL A 95 5.39 -0.74 -13.18
CA VAL A 95 5.08 -1.70 -12.13
C VAL A 95 5.00 -3.10 -12.71
N LEU A 96 5.66 -4.05 -12.06
CA LEU A 96 5.45 -5.49 -12.19
C LEU A 96 4.85 -6.00 -10.89
N LEU A 97 3.58 -6.40 -10.94
CA LEU A 97 2.83 -6.81 -9.76
C LEU A 97 3.01 -8.31 -9.49
N PHE A 98 3.32 -8.64 -8.24
CA PHE A 98 3.33 -9.99 -7.68
C PHE A 98 2.32 -10.06 -6.55
N ILE A 99 1.48 -11.08 -6.56
CA ILE A 99 0.48 -11.31 -5.53
C ILE A 99 0.99 -12.42 -4.63
N SER A 100 1.10 -12.13 -3.32
CA SER A 100 1.46 -13.10 -2.29
C SER A 100 0.19 -13.57 -1.58
N ASP A 101 0.01 -14.86 -1.46
CA ASP A 101 -1.14 -15.46 -0.75
C ASP A 101 -1.03 -15.39 0.79
N GLY A 102 -0.12 -14.53 1.30
CA GLY A 102 0.12 -14.35 2.73
C GLY A 102 0.99 -15.44 3.37
N GLY A 103 1.53 -16.34 2.53
CA GLY A 103 2.59 -17.28 2.88
C GLY A 103 4.00 -16.67 2.74
N GLU A 104 5.00 -17.50 2.63
CA GLU A 104 6.41 -17.10 2.60
C GLU A 104 6.69 -16.08 1.49
N SER A 105 6.92 -14.83 1.88
CA SER A 105 7.31 -13.73 0.97
C SER A 105 8.65 -14.01 0.28
N ASP A 106 9.42 -14.96 0.80
CA ASP A 106 10.76 -15.28 0.36
C ASP A 106 10.78 -15.89 -1.04
N ASP A 107 9.84 -16.79 -1.37
CA ASP A 107 9.74 -17.38 -2.70
C ASP A 107 9.33 -16.34 -3.76
N VAL A 108 8.40 -15.47 -3.42
CA VAL A 108 7.94 -14.39 -4.31
C VAL A 108 9.09 -13.41 -4.62
N LEU A 109 9.95 -13.13 -3.64
CA LEU A 109 11.09 -12.23 -3.85
C LEU A 109 12.20 -12.88 -4.67
N ALA A 110 12.46 -14.18 -4.49
CA ALA A 110 13.38 -14.91 -5.35
C ALA A 110 12.90 -14.91 -6.83
N GLU A 111 11.59 -14.99 -7.05
CA GLU A 111 11.00 -14.84 -8.38
C GLU A 111 11.20 -13.43 -8.95
N ILE A 112 10.90 -12.37 -8.15
CA ILE A 112 11.04 -10.97 -8.56
C ILE A 112 12.46 -10.65 -9.02
N LEU A 113 13.47 -11.13 -8.31
CA LEU A 113 14.87 -10.88 -8.63
C LEU A 113 15.27 -11.45 -10.01
N GLN A 114 14.58 -12.49 -10.52
CA GLN A 114 14.81 -13.03 -11.87
C GLN A 114 14.42 -12.04 -12.98
N TYR A 115 13.50 -11.10 -12.68
CA TYR A 115 13.08 -10.06 -13.65
C TYR A 115 14.01 -8.84 -13.64
N GLN A 116 15.10 -8.86 -12.85
CA GLN A 116 16.06 -7.76 -12.75
C GLN A 116 15.38 -6.40 -12.50
N VAL A 117 14.43 -6.37 -11.56
CA VAL A 117 13.76 -5.13 -11.18
C VAL A 117 14.75 -4.14 -10.56
N ASP A 118 14.56 -2.84 -10.82
CA ASP A 118 15.44 -1.80 -10.28
C ASP A 118 15.19 -1.56 -8.78
N GLY A 119 13.98 -1.85 -8.28
CA GLY A 119 13.62 -1.73 -6.87
C GLY A 119 12.34 -2.49 -6.57
N ILE A 120 12.00 -2.62 -5.29
CA ILE A 120 10.87 -3.40 -4.82
C ILE A 120 10.05 -2.59 -3.81
N VAL A 121 8.73 -2.57 -3.98
CA VAL A 121 7.77 -2.07 -2.97
C VAL A 121 6.97 -3.25 -2.44
N MET A 122 6.97 -3.42 -1.11
CA MET A 122 6.21 -4.47 -0.44
C MET A 122 5.06 -3.85 0.35
N ALA A 123 3.83 -4.18 -0.01
CA ALA A 123 2.63 -3.69 0.64
C ALA A 123 1.82 -4.86 1.24
N SER A 124 1.45 -4.75 2.51
CA SER A 124 0.72 -5.76 3.29
C SER A 124 1.45 -7.08 3.58
N THR A 125 2.71 -7.20 3.22
CA THR A 125 3.54 -8.39 3.44
C THR A 125 4.61 -8.11 4.51
N GLU A 126 5.09 -9.15 5.14
CA GLU A 126 6.23 -9.10 6.05
C GLU A 126 7.52 -9.45 5.29
N LEU A 127 8.61 -8.84 5.66
CA LEU A 127 9.92 -9.04 5.08
C LEU A 127 10.89 -9.52 6.14
N SER A 128 11.56 -10.64 5.89
CA SER A 128 12.66 -11.06 6.75
C SER A 128 13.88 -10.15 6.57
N SER A 129 14.65 -9.94 7.64
CA SER A 129 15.85 -9.12 7.58
C SER A 129 16.93 -9.73 6.67
N ALA A 130 16.95 -11.05 6.52
CA ALA A 130 17.87 -11.75 5.62
C ALA A 130 17.57 -11.37 4.17
N LEU A 131 16.32 -11.47 3.79
CA LEU A 131 15.87 -11.22 2.43
C LEU A 131 15.95 -9.74 2.03
N ALA A 132 15.70 -8.82 2.97
CA ALA A 132 15.95 -7.39 2.74
C ALA A 132 17.42 -7.12 2.38
N ARG A 133 18.37 -7.81 3.06
CA ARG A 133 19.79 -7.73 2.74
C ARG A 133 20.12 -8.33 1.38
N ASP A 134 19.48 -9.45 1.03
CA ASP A 134 19.73 -10.11 -0.26
C ASP A 134 19.26 -9.23 -1.42
N CYS A 135 18.10 -8.59 -1.30
CA CYS A 135 17.63 -7.60 -2.28
C CYS A 135 18.58 -6.39 -2.39
N ALA A 136 19.05 -5.86 -1.27
CA ALA A 136 20.00 -4.75 -1.26
C ALA A 136 21.34 -5.15 -1.90
N ASN A 137 21.84 -6.36 -1.63
CA ASN A 137 23.05 -6.91 -2.23
C ASN A 137 22.90 -7.14 -3.75
N ALA A 138 21.70 -7.48 -4.20
CA ALA A 138 21.35 -7.58 -5.61
C ALA A 138 21.22 -6.22 -6.32
N GLY A 139 21.33 -5.10 -5.58
CA GLY A 139 21.15 -3.75 -6.11
C GLY A 139 19.70 -3.33 -6.31
N SER A 140 18.76 -4.06 -5.71
CA SER A 140 17.32 -3.78 -5.77
C SER A 140 16.82 -3.34 -4.40
N PRO A 141 16.82 -2.03 -4.09
CA PRO A 141 16.35 -1.53 -2.80
C PRO A 141 14.88 -1.89 -2.55
N VAL A 142 14.56 -2.12 -1.27
CA VAL A 142 13.20 -2.46 -0.83
C VAL A 142 12.62 -1.32 -0.01
N VAL A 143 11.39 -0.94 -0.35
CA VAL A 143 10.57 -0.01 0.43
C VAL A 143 9.33 -0.75 0.93
N LEU A 144 9.17 -0.82 2.25
CA LEU A 144 7.97 -1.34 2.89
C LEU A 144 6.88 -0.25 2.89
N PHE A 145 5.73 -0.57 2.33
CA PHE A 145 4.58 0.33 2.31
C PHE A 145 3.53 -0.11 3.33
N ASN A 146 3.17 0.79 4.23
CA ASN A 146 2.21 0.54 5.31
C ASN A 146 2.60 -0.64 6.23
N ARG A 147 3.90 -0.89 6.37
CA ARG A 147 4.51 -1.85 7.28
C ARG A 147 5.86 -1.32 7.74
N ILE A 148 6.29 -1.76 8.89
CA ILE A 148 7.64 -1.49 9.41
C ILE A 148 8.19 -2.77 10.03
N THR A 149 9.44 -3.09 9.72
CA THR A 149 10.15 -4.17 10.43
C THR A 149 10.61 -3.65 11.77
N ARG A 150 10.12 -4.23 12.86
CA ARG A 150 10.58 -3.92 14.20
C ARG A 150 11.82 -4.76 14.51
N GLN A 151 12.96 -4.12 14.56
CA GLN A 151 14.21 -4.71 15.05
C GLN A 151 14.59 -4.12 16.40
N ALA A 152 15.48 -4.81 17.12
CA ALA A 152 16.09 -4.29 18.35
C ALA A 152 16.73 -2.91 18.09
N ALA A 153 16.66 -2.02 19.07
CA ALA A 153 16.94 -0.58 18.99
C ALA A 153 18.33 -0.16 18.43
N HIS A 154 19.17 -1.09 18.03
CA HIS A 154 20.55 -0.85 17.58
C HIS A 154 20.89 -1.42 16.20
N GLU A 155 19.93 -2.01 15.47
CA GLU A 155 20.18 -2.51 14.11
C GLU A 155 19.68 -1.49 13.08
N LEU A 156 20.51 -1.26 12.04
CA LEU A 156 20.14 -0.46 10.88
C LEU A 156 18.89 -1.07 10.22
N HIS A 157 17.93 -0.25 9.83
CA HIS A 157 16.77 -0.72 9.08
C HIS A 157 17.22 -1.47 7.82
N PRO A 158 16.87 -2.74 7.65
CA PRO A 158 17.30 -3.52 6.48
C PRO A 158 16.60 -3.06 5.18
N ALA A 159 15.47 -2.36 5.31
CA ALA A 159 14.69 -1.77 4.22
C ALA A 159 14.13 -0.42 4.64
N SER A 160 13.90 0.45 3.68
CA SER A 160 13.13 1.68 3.91
C SER A 160 11.67 1.36 4.19
N ALA A 161 11.00 2.26 4.93
CA ALA A 161 9.59 2.06 5.25
C ALA A 161 8.82 3.39 5.19
N VAL A 162 7.61 3.34 4.62
CA VAL A 162 6.63 4.43 4.68
C VAL A 162 5.38 3.92 5.37
N THR A 163 4.98 4.57 6.45
CA THR A 163 3.77 4.21 7.21
C THR A 163 2.98 5.46 7.59
N SER A 164 1.70 5.30 7.80
CA SER A 164 0.90 6.32 8.48
C SER A 164 1.16 6.29 9.99
N ASP A 165 0.89 7.40 10.68
CA ASP A 165 0.95 7.45 12.15
C ASP A 165 -0.25 6.70 12.75
N ASN A 166 -0.10 5.37 12.80
CA ASN A 166 -1.13 4.45 13.25
C ASN A 166 -1.53 4.69 14.71
N GLU A 167 -0.57 5.05 15.58
CA GLU A 167 -0.85 5.32 17.00
C GLU A 167 -1.63 6.60 17.16
N ALA A 168 -1.18 7.71 16.58
CA ALA A 168 -1.88 8.99 16.68
C ALA A 168 -3.28 8.89 16.08
N GLY A 169 -3.44 8.21 14.94
CA GLY A 169 -4.75 7.96 14.33
C GLY A 169 -5.70 7.21 15.27
N ALA A 170 -5.21 6.14 15.90
CA ALA A 170 -5.99 5.36 16.84
C ALA A 170 -6.32 6.13 18.13
N ARG A 171 -5.41 6.98 18.62
CA ARG A 171 -5.68 7.89 19.76
C ARG A 171 -6.78 8.89 19.42
N MET A 172 -6.76 9.48 18.21
CA MET A 172 -7.85 10.38 17.77
C MET A 172 -9.20 9.67 17.76
N MET A 173 -9.24 8.42 17.30
CA MET A 173 -10.47 7.62 17.31
C MET A 173 -10.96 7.31 18.73
N ALA A 174 -10.07 6.98 19.66
CA ALA A 174 -10.42 6.75 21.06
C ALA A 174 -11.06 7.99 21.69
N ARG A 175 -10.47 9.17 21.50
CA ARG A 175 -11.03 10.45 21.96
C ARG A 175 -12.42 10.69 21.40
N HIS A 176 -12.60 10.51 20.10
CA HIS A 176 -13.88 10.69 19.43
C HIS A 176 -14.98 9.78 20.01
N LEU A 177 -14.70 8.49 20.18
CA LEU A 177 -15.69 7.56 20.73
C LEU A 177 -16.02 7.87 22.19
N VAL A 178 -15.03 8.26 23.00
CA VAL A 178 -15.28 8.66 24.39
C VAL A 178 -16.08 9.96 24.46
N ALA A 179 -15.78 10.95 23.64
CA ALA A 179 -16.53 12.22 23.54
C ALA A 179 -17.99 12.00 23.07
N GLY A 180 -18.23 10.98 22.23
CA GLY A 180 -19.57 10.53 21.85
C GLY A 180 -20.40 9.89 22.99
N GLY A 181 -19.81 9.77 24.18
CA GLY A 181 -20.46 9.28 25.40
C GLY A 181 -20.59 7.76 25.48
N HIS A 182 -19.79 7.01 24.72
CA HIS A 182 -19.80 5.56 24.73
C HIS A 182 -19.21 4.97 26.01
N LYS A 183 -19.79 3.88 26.48
CA LYS A 183 -19.43 3.22 27.74
C LYS A 183 -18.78 1.85 27.52
N ARG A 184 -19.27 1.08 26.55
CA ARG A 184 -18.81 -0.28 26.21
C ARG A 184 -18.20 -0.26 24.81
N ILE A 185 -16.93 0.16 24.73
CA ILE A 185 -16.23 0.31 23.49
C ILE A 185 -15.46 -0.97 23.17
N ALA A 186 -15.79 -1.61 22.05
CA ALA A 186 -15.09 -2.80 21.56
C ALA A 186 -14.00 -2.46 20.54
N TYR A 187 -13.09 -3.41 20.33
CA TYR A 187 -12.05 -3.35 19.30
C TYR A 187 -12.04 -4.64 18.48
N ILE A 188 -12.03 -4.53 17.15
CA ILE A 188 -11.77 -5.65 16.24
C ILE A 188 -10.42 -5.44 15.58
N ALA A 189 -9.47 -6.30 15.98
CA ALA A 189 -8.08 -6.26 15.53
C ALA A 189 -7.92 -6.78 14.09
N GLY A 190 -6.86 -6.35 13.41
CA GLY A 190 -6.36 -6.97 12.20
C GLY A 190 -5.57 -8.25 12.47
N THR A 191 -4.53 -8.54 11.69
CA THR A 191 -3.56 -9.61 11.97
C THR A 191 -2.71 -9.21 13.17
N GLU A 192 -2.67 -10.02 14.22
CA GLU A 192 -2.16 -9.63 15.54
C GLU A 192 -0.71 -9.15 15.52
N GLN A 193 0.15 -9.83 14.77
CA GLN A 193 1.60 -9.50 14.69
C GLN A 193 1.92 -8.37 13.71
N SER A 194 0.99 -7.96 12.86
CA SER A 194 1.27 -6.89 11.90
C SER A 194 1.57 -5.57 12.60
N SER A 195 2.61 -4.88 12.15
CA SER A 195 3.03 -3.61 12.76
C SER A 195 1.91 -2.59 12.85
N THR A 196 1.07 -2.49 11.81
CA THR A 196 -0.08 -1.57 11.79
C THR A 196 -1.14 -1.91 12.83
N ASN A 197 -1.45 -3.22 13.03
CA ASN A 197 -2.40 -3.62 14.07
C ASN A 197 -1.85 -3.34 15.46
N VAL A 198 -0.60 -3.71 15.71
CA VAL A 198 0.04 -3.48 17.01
C VAL A 198 0.04 -2.00 17.38
N ASP A 199 0.36 -1.11 16.43
CA ASP A 199 0.37 0.34 16.66
C ASP A 199 -1.04 0.90 16.85
N ARG A 200 -2.02 0.50 16.03
CA ARG A 200 -3.41 0.93 16.16
C ARG A 200 -4.00 0.50 17.50
N GLU A 201 -3.82 -0.77 17.87
CA GLU A 201 -4.33 -1.28 19.13
C GLU A 201 -3.65 -0.62 20.33
N ARG A 202 -2.31 -0.43 20.28
CA ARG A 202 -1.56 0.24 21.34
C ARG A 202 -2.06 1.68 21.55
N GLY A 203 -2.10 2.48 20.47
CA GLY A 203 -2.57 3.86 20.55
C GLY A 203 -4.00 3.97 21.07
N PHE A 204 -4.89 3.10 20.60
CA PHE A 204 -6.28 3.06 21.07
C PHE A 204 -6.40 2.70 22.54
N ARG A 205 -5.72 1.66 22.98
CA ARG A 205 -5.74 1.16 24.36
C ARG A 205 -5.17 2.18 25.36
N GLU A 206 -4.02 2.75 25.03
CA GLU A 206 -3.37 3.74 25.89
C GLU A 206 -4.19 5.02 26.04
N GLU A 207 -4.80 5.49 24.93
CA GLU A 207 -5.65 6.67 24.99
C GLU A 207 -6.94 6.42 25.77
N LEU A 208 -7.57 5.26 25.59
CA LEU A 208 -8.71 4.88 26.42
C LEU A 208 -8.33 4.85 27.91
N ALA A 209 -7.17 4.29 28.26
CA ALA A 209 -6.70 4.24 29.64
C ALA A 209 -6.45 5.65 30.20
N PHE A 210 -5.86 6.55 29.42
CA PHE A 210 -5.68 7.96 29.77
C PHE A 210 -7.02 8.67 30.06
N LEU A 211 -8.07 8.32 29.30
CA LEU A 211 -9.43 8.85 29.47
C LEU A 211 -10.26 8.10 30.53
N GLY A 212 -9.63 7.24 31.35
CA GLY A 212 -10.30 6.45 32.38
C GLY A 212 -11.24 5.36 31.84
N LYS A 213 -11.00 4.89 30.62
CA LYS A 213 -11.75 3.84 29.94
C LYS A 213 -10.85 2.63 29.63
N ARG A 214 -11.48 1.56 29.18
CA ARG A 214 -10.79 0.37 28.68
C ARG A 214 -11.55 -0.23 27.51
N ILE A 215 -10.89 -1.06 26.73
CA ILE A 215 -11.57 -1.91 25.75
C ILE A 215 -12.49 -2.86 26.51
N HIS A 216 -13.80 -2.78 26.22
CA HIS A 216 -14.82 -3.61 26.84
C HIS A 216 -14.78 -5.05 26.32
N ALA A 217 -14.65 -5.22 25.00
CA ALA A 217 -14.56 -6.52 24.34
C ALA A 217 -13.61 -6.42 23.14
N ARG A 218 -12.92 -7.51 22.83
CA ARG A 218 -11.94 -7.60 21.76
C ARG A 218 -12.13 -8.87 20.94
N ALA A 219 -12.06 -8.74 19.61
CA ALA A 219 -11.99 -9.86 18.67
C ALA A 219 -10.93 -9.64 17.61
N VAL A 220 -10.63 -10.65 16.80
CA VAL A 220 -9.63 -10.59 15.73
C VAL A 220 -10.32 -10.87 14.39
N GLY A 221 -10.22 -9.92 13.45
CA GLY A 221 -10.80 -10.01 12.12
C GLY A 221 -9.76 -10.28 11.02
N HIS A 222 -8.47 -10.38 11.35
CA HIS A 222 -7.38 -10.78 10.45
C HIS A 222 -7.31 -9.99 9.14
N TYR A 223 -7.83 -8.76 9.08
CA TYR A 223 -8.05 -7.97 7.86
C TYR A 223 -8.90 -8.69 6.80
N SER A 224 -9.72 -9.66 7.20
CA SER A 224 -10.60 -10.45 6.35
C SER A 224 -12.05 -10.00 6.54
N PHE A 225 -12.78 -9.86 5.43
CA PHE A 225 -14.21 -9.51 5.45
C PHE A 225 -15.03 -10.57 6.20
N GLU A 226 -14.82 -11.83 5.89
CA GLU A 226 -15.57 -12.93 6.52
C GLU A 226 -15.20 -13.15 7.99
N ALA A 227 -13.90 -13.05 8.34
CA ALA A 227 -13.50 -13.15 9.74
C ALA A 227 -14.05 -11.97 10.58
N ALA A 228 -14.13 -10.77 10.01
CA ALA A 228 -14.74 -9.62 10.68
C ALA A 228 -16.24 -9.80 10.90
N LYS A 229 -16.98 -10.47 9.99
CA LYS A 229 -18.40 -10.84 10.21
C LYS A 229 -18.56 -11.83 11.37
N LEU A 230 -17.67 -12.83 11.44
CA LEU A 230 -17.69 -13.79 12.56
C LEU A 230 -17.41 -13.06 13.88
N ALA A 231 -16.37 -12.23 13.93
CA ALA A 231 -16.04 -11.42 15.09
C ALA A 231 -17.20 -10.52 15.53
N ALA A 232 -17.91 -9.90 14.58
CA ALA A 232 -19.09 -9.08 14.89
C ALA A 232 -20.23 -9.91 15.49
N ARG A 233 -20.57 -11.06 14.92
CA ARG A 233 -21.60 -11.95 15.46
C ARG A 233 -21.30 -12.36 16.91
N GLU A 234 -20.04 -12.69 17.18
CA GLU A 234 -19.60 -13.09 18.51
C GLU A 234 -19.69 -11.92 19.51
N LEU A 235 -19.11 -10.77 19.18
CA LEU A 235 -19.09 -9.60 20.06
C LEU A 235 -20.47 -9.04 20.37
N PHE A 236 -21.41 -9.17 19.44
CA PHE A 236 -22.75 -8.58 19.58
C PHE A 236 -23.85 -9.62 19.88
N ALA A 237 -23.48 -10.88 20.15
CA ALA A 237 -24.42 -11.96 20.41
C ALA A 237 -25.28 -11.74 21.68
N ASN A 238 -24.67 -11.26 22.76
CA ASN A 238 -25.35 -11.07 24.03
C ASN A 238 -25.92 -9.64 24.18
N PRO A 239 -27.25 -9.44 24.10
CA PRO A 239 -27.86 -8.11 24.22
C PRO A 239 -27.55 -7.39 25.54
N ALA A 240 -27.35 -8.13 26.65
CA ALA A 240 -27.10 -7.55 27.96
C ALA A 240 -25.68 -6.97 28.10
N ASP A 241 -24.71 -7.51 27.35
CA ASP A 241 -23.31 -7.08 27.40
C ASP A 241 -22.81 -6.49 26.07
N ARG A 242 -23.73 -6.17 25.19
CA ARG A 242 -23.45 -5.65 23.84
C ARG A 242 -22.66 -4.36 23.87
N PRO A 243 -21.59 -4.22 23.08
CA PRO A 243 -20.89 -2.95 22.90
C PRO A 243 -21.83 -1.86 22.35
N ASP A 244 -21.62 -0.60 22.75
CA ASP A 244 -22.31 0.56 22.20
C ASP A 244 -21.46 1.36 21.21
N ALA A 245 -20.19 0.95 21.03
CA ALA A 245 -19.30 1.38 19.97
C ALA A 245 -18.28 0.28 19.63
N VAL A 246 -17.82 0.25 18.38
CA VAL A 246 -16.72 -0.59 17.95
C VAL A 246 -15.76 0.17 17.05
N PHE A 247 -14.47 0.13 17.40
CA PHE A 247 -13.39 0.53 16.51
C PHE A 247 -12.83 -0.70 15.83
N VAL A 248 -12.82 -0.69 14.50
CA VAL A 248 -12.38 -1.79 13.67
C VAL A 248 -11.07 -1.41 12.99
N GLY A 249 -10.08 -2.29 13.04
CA GLY A 249 -8.71 -2.02 12.60
C GLY A 249 -8.52 -1.73 11.10
N SER A 250 -9.58 -1.83 10.27
CA SER A 250 -9.59 -1.36 8.88
C SER A 250 -11.02 -1.12 8.40
N ASP A 251 -11.19 -0.26 7.38
CA ASP A 251 -12.48 0.01 6.76
C ASP A 251 -13.07 -1.25 6.11
N HIS A 252 -12.24 -2.04 5.44
CA HIS A 252 -12.68 -3.32 4.84
C HIS A 252 -13.41 -4.22 5.83
N MET A 253 -12.87 -4.36 7.03
CA MET A 253 -13.51 -5.09 8.12
C MET A 253 -14.71 -4.32 8.70
N ALA A 254 -14.63 -2.99 8.81
CA ALA A 254 -15.71 -2.17 9.38
C ALA A 254 -16.98 -2.26 8.53
N LEU A 255 -16.87 -2.28 7.20
CA LEU A 255 -18.00 -2.49 6.30
C LEU A 255 -18.68 -3.84 6.56
N ALA A 256 -17.89 -4.91 6.74
CA ALA A 256 -18.40 -6.24 7.08
C ALA A 256 -19.15 -6.26 8.43
N VAL A 257 -18.59 -5.55 9.43
CA VAL A 257 -19.23 -5.39 10.74
C VAL A 257 -20.56 -4.65 10.61
N MET A 258 -20.60 -3.55 9.84
CA MET A 258 -21.84 -2.79 9.60
C MET A 258 -22.93 -3.62 8.94
N ASP A 259 -22.56 -4.49 7.99
CA ASP A 259 -23.51 -5.40 7.34
C ASP A 259 -24.12 -6.38 8.35
N VAL A 260 -23.31 -7.00 9.22
CA VAL A 260 -23.81 -7.89 10.29
C VAL A 260 -24.72 -7.15 11.24
N LEU A 261 -24.30 -5.98 11.73
CA LEU A 261 -25.09 -5.20 12.70
C LEU A 261 -26.46 -4.81 12.13
N ARG A 262 -26.52 -4.36 10.87
CA ARG A 262 -27.76 -3.90 10.24
C ARG A 262 -28.63 -5.04 9.74
N MET A 263 -28.07 -5.98 8.95
CA MET A 263 -28.82 -6.95 8.20
C MET A 263 -29.15 -8.21 9.01
N GLU A 264 -28.28 -8.61 9.94
CA GLU A 264 -28.46 -9.83 10.71
C GLU A 264 -29.00 -9.54 12.12
N LEU A 265 -28.51 -8.48 12.77
CA LEU A 265 -28.88 -8.15 14.16
C LEU A 265 -29.90 -7.03 14.29
N GLY A 266 -30.27 -6.36 13.18
CA GLY A 266 -31.28 -5.30 13.16
C GLY A 266 -30.91 -4.06 13.97
N LEU A 267 -29.59 -3.81 14.19
CA LEU A 267 -29.11 -2.69 14.97
C LEU A 267 -28.97 -1.44 14.12
N ARG A 268 -29.37 -0.32 14.67
CA ARG A 268 -29.23 1.00 14.02
C ARG A 268 -27.85 1.55 14.29
N ILE A 269 -27.23 2.09 13.24
CA ILE A 269 -25.95 2.77 13.30
C ILE A 269 -26.18 4.23 12.91
N PRO A 270 -25.85 5.20 13.78
CA PRO A 270 -25.07 5.10 15.02
C PRO A 270 -25.93 4.98 16.31
N GLU A 271 -27.27 4.91 16.25
CA GLU A 271 -28.17 5.06 17.39
C GLU A 271 -27.95 3.98 18.46
N ASP A 272 -27.89 2.71 18.04
CA ASP A 272 -27.68 1.59 18.92
C ASP A 272 -26.18 1.30 19.12
N VAL A 273 -25.40 1.36 18.02
CA VAL A 273 -23.96 1.09 18.02
C VAL A 273 -23.26 2.05 17.07
N SER A 274 -22.23 2.76 17.53
CA SER A 274 -21.31 3.47 16.64
C SER A 274 -20.27 2.52 16.08
N VAL A 275 -20.00 2.64 14.76
CA VAL A 275 -18.94 1.89 14.07
C VAL A 275 -17.92 2.88 13.50
N ALA A 276 -16.65 2.59 13.77
CA ALA A 276 -15.53 3.39 13.28
C ALA A 276 -14.48 2.48 12.64
N GLY A 277 -13.81 2.97 11.60
CA GLY A 277 -12.80 2.26 10.82
C GLY A 277 -11.45 2.94 10.80
N PHE A 278 -10.59 2.44 9.92
CA PHE A 278 -9.27 2.99 9.62
C PHE A 278 -8.98 2.74 8.14
N ASP A 279 -8.51 3.70 7.38
CA ASP A 279 -7.97 3.74 6.01
C ASP A 279 -8.56 4.88 5.18
N ASN A 280 -9.85 5.22 5.33
CA ASN A 280 -10.66 6.11 4.50
C ASN A 280 -10.71 5.65 3.03
N VAL A 281 -11.04 4.38 2.81
CA VAL A 281 -11.28 3.86 1.45
C VAL A 281 -12.50 4.54 0.81
N PRO A 282 -12.60 4.61 -0.54
CA PRO A 282 -13.73 5.25 -1.22
C PRO A 282 -15.10 4.74 -0.76
N GLN A 283 -15.22 3.44 -0.45
CA GLN A 283 -16.45 2.81 0.04
C GLN A 283 -16.91 3.36 1.39
N ALA A 284 -15.99 3.86 2.24
CA ALA A 284 -16.34 4.47 3.52
C ALA A 284 -17.26 5.70 3.35
N ALA A 285 -17.17 6.40 2.22
CA ALA A 285 -18.01 7.55 1.89
C ALA A 285 -19.34 7.19 1.19
N TRP A 286 -19.56 5.92 0.83
CA TRP A 286 -20.80 5.54 0.15
C TRP A 286 -22.01 5.77 1.05
N GLY A 287 -23.15 6.15 0.42
CA GLY A 287 -24.39 6.47 1.14
C GLY A 287 -24.89 5.36 2.07
N ALA A 288 -24.63 4.10 1.70
CA ALA A 288 -24.99 2.95 2.52
C ALA A 288 -24.15 2.83 3.82
N TYR A 289 -22.93 3.36 3.85
CA TYR A 289 -22.02 3.17 4.99
C TYR A 289 -21.80 4.46 5.76
N GLN A 290 -21.37 5.53 5.09
CA GLN A 290 -21.03 6.81 5.73
C GLN A 290 -20.14 6.60 6.98
N LEU A 291 -19.06 5.80 6.79
CA LEU A 291 -18.20 5.31 7.85
C LEU A 291 -17.29 6.41 8.36
N THR A 292 -17.36 6.69 9.66
CA THR A 292 -16.35 7.46 10.40
C THR A 292 -15.07 6.65 10.45
N THR A 293 -13.95 7.24 10.04
CA THR A 293 -12.69 6.51 9.89
C THR A 293 -11.48 7.41 10.09
N VAL A 294 -10.33 6.80 10.29
CA VAL A 294 -9.03 7.50 10.24
C VAL A 294 -8.48 7.39 8.82
N GLU A 295 -8.22 8.53 8.20
CA GLU A 295 -7.62 8.57 6.87
C GLU A 295 -6.12 8.33 6.93
N GLN A 296 -5.65 7.37 6.14
CA GLN A 296 -4.25 7.24 5.78
C GLN A 296 -3.96 8.18 4.58
N PRO A 297 -2.97 9.06 4.67
CA PRO A 297 -2.68 10.03 3.61
C PRO A 297 -1.95 9.36 2.44
N VAL A 298 -2.65 8.53 1.67
CA VAL A 298 -2.09 7.65 0.63
C VAL A 298 -1.23 8.42 -0.37
N ASP A 299 -1.64 9.62 -0.79
CA ASP A 299 -0.88 10.42 -1.75
C ASP A 299 0.49 10.84 -1.20
N LEU A 300 0.56 11.27 0.05
CA LEU A 300 1.82 11.61 0.72
C LEU A 300 2.69 10.37 0.95
N MET A 301 2.08 9.25 1.30
CA MET A 301 2.80 7.98 1.48
C MET A 301 3.41 7.50 0.15
N ILE A 302 2.69 7.63 -0.95
CA ILE A 302 3.18 7.28 -2.30
C ILE A 302 4.32 8.19 -2.73
N GLU A 303 4.20 9.50 -2.51
CA GLU A 303 5.26 10.44 -2.84
C GLU A 303 6.54 10.14 -2.03
N ALA A 304 6.42 9.87 -0.74
CA ALA A 304 7.54 9.44 0.09
C ALA A 304 8.17 8.13 -0.44
N THR A 305 7.35 7.15 -0.85
CA THR A 305 7.82 5.88 -1.42
C THR A 305 8.59 6.10 -2.73
N ALA A 306 8.06 6.90 -3.65
CA ALA A 306 8.72 7.22 -4.91
C ALA A 306 10.03 7.97 -4.69
N THR A 307 10.05 8.91 -3.75
CA THR A 307 11.24 9.65 -3.37
C THR A 307 12.31 8.73 -2.79
N MET A 308 11.96 7.85 -1.85
CA MET A 308 12.89 6.87 -1.27
C MET A 308 13.49 5.94 -2.31
N LEU A 309 12.66 5.42 -3.24
CA LEU A 309 13.16 4.58 -4.34
C LEU A 309 14.18 5.34 -5.19
N ARG A 310 13.87 6.58 -5.57
CA ARG A 310 14.79 7.40 -6.38
C ARG A 310 16.11 7.67 -5.64
N GLU A 311 16.06 8.10 -4.39
CA GLU A 311 17.24 8.39 -3.57
C GLU A 311 18.13 7.17 -3.39
N GLN A 312 17.55 5.98 -3.22
CA GLN A 312 18.34 4.76 -3.10
C GLN A 312 18.93 4.31 -4.45
N LEU A 313 18.18 4.51 -5.55
CA LEU A 313 18.63 4.11 -6.89
C LEU A 313 19.66 5.06 -7.50
N GLU A 314 19.59 6.35 -7.19
CA GLU A 314 20.43 7.40 -7.80
C GLU A 314 21.57 7.81 -6.87
N ASP A 315 21.28 8.02 -5.59
CA ASP A 315 22.20 8.60 -4.61
C ASP A 315 22.81 7.58 -3.66
N GLY A 316 22.33 6.32 -3.69
CA GLY A 316 22.79 5.26 -2.80
C GLY A 316 22.51 5.53 -1.32
N LEU A 317 21.44 6.29 -1.01
CA LEU A 317 21.07 6.64 0.36
C LEU A 317 20.71 5.39 1.17
N LYS A 318 21.07 5.43 2.48
CA LYS A 318 20.78 4.32 3.39
C LYS A 318 19.27 4.22 3.65
N PRO A 319 18.78 3.00 3.90
CA PRO A 319 17.39 2.79 4.29
C PRO A 319 17.00 3.63 5.51
N HIS A 320 15.80 4.20 5.48
CA HIS A 320 15.20 4.99 6.56
C HIS A 320 13.67 4.84 6.59
N ALA A 321 13.05 5.28 7.66
CA ALA A 321 11.60 5.20 7.82
C ALA A 321 10.97 6.60 7.83
N VAL A 322 9.83 6.74 7.16
CA VAL A 322 8.99 7.95 7.17
C VAL A 322 7.61 7.59 7.71
N THR A 323 7.15 8.36 8.69
CA THR A 323 5.80 8.28 9.24
C THR A 323 5.01 9.52 8.83
N VAL A 324 3.83 9.31 8.22
CA VAL A 324 2.97 10.39 7.70
C VAL A 324 1.75 10.57 8.62
N PRO A 325 1.42 11.80 9.06
CA PRO A 325 0.29 12.04 9.96
C PRO A 325 -1.05 11.63 9.36
N CYS A 326 -1.89 10.99 10.18
CA CYS A 326 -3.27 10.65 9.86
C CYS A 326 -4.24 11.79 10.16
N THR A 327 -5.46 11.73 9.59
CA THR A 327 -6.58 12.62 9.93
C THR A 327 -7.83 11.83 10.27
N LEU A 328 -8.66 12.37 11.18
CA LEU A 328 -9.95 11.77 11.52
C LEU A 328 -11.04 12.33 10.59
N VAL A 329 -11.76 11.43 9.93
CA VAL A 329 -12.87 11.77 9.01
C VAL A 329 -14.18 11.34 9.65
N LEU A 330 -14.96 12.33 10.12
CA LEU A 330 -16.24 12.10 10.76
C LEU A 330 -17.36 11.96 9.73
N ARG A 331 -18.17 10.90 9.86
CA ARG A 331 -19.37 10.63 9.07
C ARG A 331 -20.54 10.16 9.95
N ALA A 332 -21.56 9.58 9.35
CA ALA A 332 -22.81 9.25 10.04
C ALA A 332 -22.75 7.93 10.85
N SER A 333 -21.72 7.11 10.75
CA SER A 333 -21.65 5.81 11.44
C SER A 333 -21.27 5.91 12.92
N SER A 334 -20.93 7.07 13.41
CA SER A 334 -20.61 7.29 14.82
C SER A 334 -21.37 8.49 15.39
N ARG A 335 -21.67 8.43 16.68
CA ARG A 335 -22.29 9.56 17.40
C ARG A 335 -21.36 10.75 17.42
N LYS A 336 -21.92 11.94 17.24
CA LYS A 336 -21.21 13.19 17.41
C LYS A 336 -20.90 13.44 18.89
N GLU A 337 -19.92 14.26 19.13
CA GLU A 337 -19.56 14.75 20.44
C GLU A 337 -20.80 15.30 21.19
N ARG A 338 -20.97 14.91 22.44
CA ARG A 338 -22.03 15.49 23.28
C ARG A 338 -21.53 16.84 23.78
N VAL A 339 -22.17 17.90 23.30
CA VAL A 339 -21.96 19.27 23.77
C VAL A 339 -22.46 19.41 25.22
#